data_42391551ac153c81c8950c9a70d9273f
#
_entry.id   42391551ac153c81c8950c9a70d9273f
#
_cell.length_a   1.000
_cell.length_b   1.000
_cell.length_c   1.000
_cell.angle_alpha   90.00
_cell.angle_beta   90.00
_cell.angle_gamma   90.00
#
_symmetry.space_group_name_H-M   'P 1'
#
loop_
_entity.id
_entity.type
_entity.pdbx_description
1 polymer ?
#
loop_
_entity_poly.entity_id
_entity_poly.type
_entity_poly.pdbx_seq_one_letter_code
_entity_poly.pdbx_strand_id
1 'polypeptide(L)'
;ENISLRKLSQEDVQAWVNAISIKLSPKTVKNAYGLFTAVIGMYSPGTMFRVTLPAPKNFDGYVPSDEDIEKLIKYIEGTEMEKAVLLAAFGSLRRGEVFGLTKEDITGNSIRIRETRVRGRKGIVTKGPKTQSSCRHVIMPEFVIRKFDDIESGPLVKMHPEDLSKNFKKVLRSAGIPEFRYHDLRHYTASIMHALNIPDQYIMKRGGWKSDKVLKKVYRGTIESEEKKFTDKINEHFTQIMQHDMQHEPKKA
;
A
#
# COMPACT_ATOMS: atom_id res chain seq x y z
N GLU A 1 9.94 12.46 35.55
CA GLU A 1 9.19 13.16 36.61
C GLU A 1 7.71 12.80 36.50
N ASN A 2 7.07 12.53 37.64
CA ASN A 2 5.63 12.29 37.72
C ASN A 2 4.91 13.63 37.90
N ILE A 3 4.34 14.14 36.79
CA ILE A 3 3.54 15.39 36.83
C ILE A 3 2.07 15.00 36.98
N SER A 4 1.40 15.61 37.96
CA SER A 4 -0.05 15.46 38.13
C SER A 4 -0.79 16.06 36.94
N LEU A 5 -1.82 15.38 36.44
CA LEU A 5 -2.67 15.88 35.34
C LEU A 5 -3.19 17.31 35.57
N ARG A 6 -3.49 17.68 36.82
CA ARG A 6 -3.98 19.02 37.16
C ARG A 6 -2.91 20.12 37.03
N LYS A 7 -1.63 19.75 37.03
CA LYS A 7 -0.49 20.67 36.93
C LYS A 7 0.17 20.65 35.56
N LEU A 8 -0.32 19.83 34.66
CA LEU A 8 0.26 19.64 33.31
C LEU A 8 0.02 20.91 32.48
N SER A 9 1.10 21.56 32.08
CA SER A 9 1.06 22.75 31.22
C SER A 9 1.19 22.43 29.76
N GLN A 10 0.88 23.39 28.90
CA GLN A 10 1.10 23.33 27.44
C GLN A 10 2.59 23.11 27.12
N GLU A 11 3.49 23.78 27.85
CA GLU A 11 4.93 23.72 27.71
C GLU A 11 5.46 22.32 28.02
N ASP A 12 4.93 21.67 29.08
CA ASP A 12 5.29 20.30 29.44
C ASP A 12 4.96 19.32 28.30
N VAL A 13 3.77 19.46 27.69
CA VAL A 13 3.34 18.60 26.58
C VAL A 13 4.17 18.86 25.33
N GLN A 14 4.49 20.11 25.02
CA GLN A 14 5.38 20.44 23.91
C GLN A 14 6.81 19.91 24.13
N ALA A 15 7.34 20.06 25.34
CA ALA A 15 8.66 19.52 25.70
C ALA A 15 8.71 18.00 25.56
N TRP A 16 7.65 17.30 26.00
CA TRP A 16 7.54 15.88 25.81
C TRP A 16 7.48 15.48 24.31
N VAL A 17 6.67 16.18 23.48
CA VAL A 17 6.62 15.96 22.04
C VAL A 17 7.99 16.16 21.41
N ASN A 18 8.71 17.21 21.77
CA ASN A 18 10.06 17.48 21.27
C ASN A 18 11.03 16.36 21.65
N ALA A 19 11.01 15.92 22.91
CA ALA A 19 11.88 14.86 23.42
C ALA A 19 11.66 13.52 22.69
N ILE A 20 10.41 13.10 22.46
CA ILE A 20 10.14 11.86 21.72
C ILE A 20 10.40 11.99 20.22
N SER A 21 10.35 13.21 19.66
CA SER A 21 10.63 13.50 18.25
C SER A 21 12.10 13.26 17.87
N ILE A 22 13.01 13.31 18.82
CA ILE A 22 14.44 13.01 18.60
C ILE A 22 14.63 11.52 18.20
N LYS A 23 13.85 10.62 18.80
CA LYS A 23 14.04 9.17 18.69
C LYS A 23 13.00 8.47 17.81
N LEU A 24 11.84 9.09 17.62
CA LEU A 24 10.71 8.45 16.97
C LEU A 24 10.36 9.11 15.63
N SER A 25 9.77 8.31 14.72
CA SER A 25 9.29 8.86 13.46
C SER A 25 8.12 9.85 13.69
N PRO A 26 7.93 10.87 12.80
CA PRO A 26 6.81 11.80 12.88
C PRO A 26 5.44 11.12 13.03
N LYS A 27 5.24 10.00 12.34
CA LYS A 27 4.01 9.20 12.44
C LYS A 27 3.83 8.58 13.83
N THR A 28 4.91 8.08 14.43
CA THR A 28 4.88 7.48 15.76
C THR A 28 4.59 8.56 16.82
N VAL A 29 5.23 9.72 16.70
CA VAL A 29 4.97 10.88 17.57
C VAL A 29 3.50 11.31 17.48
N LYS A 30 2.96 11.45 16.27
CA LYS A 30 1.54 11.77 16.06
C LYS A 30 0.61 10.75 16.71
N ASN A 31 0.93 9.46 16.61
CA ASN A 31 0.13 8.40 17.24
C ASN A 31 0.20 8.45 18.76
N ALA A 32 1.40 8.69 19.33
CA ALA A 32 1.59 8.84 20.77
C ALA A 32 0.83 10.05 21.32
N TYR A 33 0.93 11.19 20.63
CA TYR A 33 0.17 12.39 20.98
C TYR A 33 -1.34 12.17 20.86
N GLY A 34 -1.82 11.47 19.81
CA GLY A 34 -3.24 11.14 19.66
C GLY A 34 -3.77 10.23 20.79
N LEU A 35 -2.96 9.26 21.25
CA LEU A 35 -3.31 8.45 22.41
C LEU A 35 -3.33 9.29 23.70
N PHE A 36 -2.33 10.15 23.90
CA PHE A 36 -2.28 11.07 25.03
C PHE A 36 -3.52 11.97 25.08
N THR A 37 -3.90 12.63 23.98
CA THR A 37 -5.08 13.49 23.93
C THR A 37 -6.39 12.73 24.16
N ALA A 38 -6.49 11.48 23.69
CA ALA A 38 -7.64 10.63 23.97
C ALA A 38 -7.78 10.31 25.46
N VAL A 39 -6.66 10.01 26.15
CA VAL A 39 -6.64 9.77 27.60
C VAL A 39 -7.00 11.04 28.36
N ILE A 40 -6.42 12.18 27.99
CA ILE A 40 -6.76 13.48 28.60
C ILE A 40 -8.26 13.77 28.46
N GLY A 41 -8.83 13.59 27.27
CA GLY A 41 -10.26 13.80 27.04
C GLY A 41 -11.16 12.92 27.90
N MET A 42 -10.72 11.72 28.31
CA MET A 42 -11.46 10.84 29.22
C MET A 42 -11.42 11.29 30.68
N TYR A 43 -10.26 11.75 31.17
CA TYR A 43 -10.05 12.04 32.59
C TYR A 43 -10.10 13.52 32.94
N SER A 44 -10.00 14.42 31.96
CA SER A 44 -10.09 15.86 32.11
C SER A 44 -10.81 16.48 30.90
N PRO A 45 -12.14 16.27 30.79
CA PRO A 45 -12.94 16.82 29.71
C PRO A 45 -12.77 18.34 29.61
N GLY A 46 -12.59 18.84 28.38
CA GLY A 46 -12.36 20.28 28.14
C GLY A 46 -10.90 20.73 28.16
N THR A 47 -9.97 19.90 28.66
CA THR A 47 -8.55 20.19 28.58
C THR A 47 -8.01 19.92 27.17
N MET A 48 -7.46 20.93 26.53
CA MET A 48 -6.84 20.85 25.20
C MET A 48 -5.44 21.39 25.20
N PHE A 49 -4.52 20.63 24.63
CA PHE A 49 -3.14 21.06 24.39
C PHE A 49 -2.91 21.26 22.90
N ARG A 50 -2.41 22.43 22.50
CA ARG A 50 -2.07 22.74 21.11
C ARG A 50 -0.57 22.66 20.92
N VAL A 51 -0.07 21.55 20.40
CA VAL A 51 1.37 21.34 20.20
C VAL A 51 1.73 21.33 18.71
N THR A 52 2.95 21.75 18.42
CA THR A 52 3.55 21.59 17.09
C THR A 52 4.09 20.17 16.96
N LEU A 53 3.52 19.40 16.05
CA LEU A 53 3.97 18.05 15.73
C LEU A 53 5.03 18.08 14.61
N PRO A 54 5.99 17.13 14.60
CA PRO A 54 6.97 17.05 13.53
C PRO A 54 6.28 16.80 12.19
N ALA A 55 6.78 17.46 11.12
CA ALA A 55 6.26 17.31 9.78
C ALA A 55 6.38 15.85 9.30
N PRO A 56 5.35 15.31 8.63
CA PRO A 56 5.42 13.97 8.06
C PRO A 56 6.52 13.91 6.99
N LYS A 57 7.36 12.88 7.04
CA LYS A 57 8.29 12.59 5.94
C LYS A 57 7.51 12.13 4.72
N ASN A 58 7.92 12.58 3.54
CA ASN A 58 7.40 12.04 2.28
C ASN A 58 7.72 10.56 2.19
N PHE A 59 6.94 9.83 1.40
CA PHE A 59 7.25 8.45 1.07
C PHE A 59 8.47 8.45 0.15
N ASP A 60 9.55 7.91 0.67
CA ASP A 60 10.85 7.77 -0.02
C ASP A 60 11.15 6.29 -0.23
N GLY A 61 10.09 5.49 -0.44
CA GLY A 61 10.20 4.05 -0.62
C GLY A 61 10.36 3.69 -2.09
N TYR A 62 11.26 2.76 -2.37
CA TYR A 62 11.39 2.16 -3.69
C TYR A 62 10.10 1.41 -4.07
N VAL A 63 9.58 1.69 -5.26
CA VAL A 63 8.52 0.92 -5.90
C VAL A 63 9.20 0.01 -6.92
N PRO A 64 9.07 -1.33 -6.81
CA PRO A 64 9.75 -2.24 -7.73
C PRO A 64 9.27 -2.05 -9.17
N SER A 65 10.17 -2.27 -10.12
CA SER A 65 9.88 -2.30 -11.55
C SER A 65 9.32 -3.66 -11.99
N ASP A 66 8.87 -3.76 -13.24
CA ASP A 66 8.40 -5.04 -13.81
C ASP A 66 9.54 -6.07 -13.83
N GLU A 67 10.77 -5.64 -14.16
CA GLU A 67 11.96 -6.47 -14.18
C GLU A 67 12.32 -7.00 -12.78
N ASP A 68 12.13 -6.18 -11.74
CA ASP A 68 12.37 -6.62 -10.36
C ASP A 68 11.36 -7.69 -9.94
N ILE A 69 10.09 -7.51 -10.33
CA ILE A 69 9.03 -8.47 -10.02
C ILE A 69 9.23 -9.78 -10.77
N GLU A 70 9.59 -9.72 -12.05
CA GLU A 70 9.91 -10.91 -12.84
C GLU A 70 11.09 -11.68 -12.24
N LYS A 71 12.18 -10.98 -11.93
CA LYS A 71 13.37 -11.54 -11.29
C LYS A 71 13.06 -12.16 -9.93
N LEU A 72 12.22 -11.48 -9.13
CA LEU A 72 11.77 -11.98 -7.84
C LEU A 72 10.99 -13.28 -7.99
N ILE A 73 9.96 -13.31 -8.87
CA ILE A 73 9.12 -14.49 -9.09
C ILE A 73 9.97 -15.67 -9.54
N LYS A 74 10.88 -15.47 -10.49
CA LYS A 74 11.79 -16.50 -10.96
C LYS A 74 12.70 -17.05 -9.84
N TYR A 75 13.18 -16.16 -8.95
CA TYR A 75 14.06 -16.57 -7.85
C TYR A 75 13.34 -17.41 -6.78
N ILE A 76 12.05 -17.15 -6.54
CA ILE A 76 11.26 -17.84 -5.51
C ILE A 76 10.33 -18.92 -6.09
N GLU A 77 10.50 -19.28 -7.36
CA GLU A 77 9.66 -20.27 -8.01
C GLU A 77 9.57 -21.58 -7.24
N GLY A 78 8.37 -22.17 -7.15
CA GLY A 78 8.10 -23.40 -6.43
C GLY A 78 8.04 -23.27 -4.89
N THR A 79 8.22 -22.07 -4.34
CA THR A 79 8.18 -21.86 -2.89
C THR A 79 6.82 -21.33 -2.40
N GLU A 80 6.53 -21.48 -1.09
CA GLU A 80 5.35 -20.84 -0.49
C GLU A 80 5.39 -19.31 -0.55
N MET A 81 6.59 -18.72 -0.66
CA MET A 81 6.74 -17.27 -0.84
C MET A 81 6.28 -16.83 -2.22
N GLU A 82 6.46 -17.63 -3.25
CA GLU A 82 5.93 -17.35 -4.59
C GLU A 82 4.42 -17.15 -4.55
N LYS A 83 3.69 -18.09 -3.93
CA LYS A 83 2.22 -18.00 -3.78
C LYS A 83 1.81 -16.67 -3.12
N ALA A 84 2.50 -16.31 -2.03
CA ALA A 84 2.22 -15.06 -1.32
C ALA A 84 2.53 -13.81 -2.16
N VAL A 85 3.66 -13.82 -2.88
CA VAL A 85 4.09 -12.69 -3.73
C VAL A 85 3.13 -12.51 -4.90
N LEU A 86 2.75 -13.59 -5.60
CA LEU A 86 1.81 -13.53 -6.73
C LEU A 86 0.45 -12.92 -6.31
N LEU A 87 -0.09 -13.34 -5.16
CA LEU A 87 -1.34 -12.79 -4.63
C LEU A 87 -1.22 -11.30 -4.31
N ALA A 88 -0.10 -10.86 -3.77
CA ALA A 88 0.11 -9.45 -3.44
C ALA A 88 0.40 -8.59 -4.68
N ALA A 89 1.29 -9.05 -5.57
CA ALA A 89 1.73 -8.30 -6.74
C ALA A 89 0.68 -8.20 -7.85
N PHE A 90 -0.11 -9.25 -8.06
CA PHE A 90 -1.12 -9.24 -9.12
C PHE A 90 -2.55 -9.01 -8.60
N GLY A 91 -2.82 -9.37 -7.35
CA GLY A 91 -4.14 -9.17 -6.73
C GLY A 91 -4.27 -7.89 -5.92
N SER A 92 -3.18 -7.20 -5.67
CA SER A 92 -3.15 -6.03 -4.75
C SER A 92 -3.63 -6.38 -3.34
N LEU A 93 -3.34 -7.60 -2.86
CA LEU A 93 -3.79 -8.07 -1.55
C LEU A 93 -2.87 -7.58 -0.43
N ARG A 94 -3.47 -7.29 0.73
CA ARG A 94 -2.72 -7.03 1.96
C ARG A 94 -2.13 -8.33 2.51
N ARG A 95 -0.99 -8.25 3.19
CA ARG A 95 -0.37 -9.44 3.82
C ARG A 95 -1.38 -10.27 4.62
N GLY A 96 -2.17 -9.63 5.48
CA GLY A 96 -3.16 -10.35 6.28
C GLY A 96 -4.28 -10.97 5.46
N GLU A 97 -4.68 -10.38 4.35
CA GLU A 97 -5.64 -10.95 3.41
C GLU A 97 -5.06 -12.20 2.75
N VAL A 98 -3.81 -12.14 2.25
CA VAL A 98 -3.10 -13.29 1.65
C VAL A 98 -3.10 -14.51 2.58
N PHE A 99 -2.77 -14.30 3.85
CA PHE A 99 -2.77 -15.39 4.83
C PHE A 99 -4.17 -15.79 5.34
N GLY A 100 -5.20 -15.01 5.03
CA GLY A 100 -6.59 -15.32 5.33
C GLY A 100 -7.26 -16.18 4.27
N LEU A 101 -6.68 -16.27 3.06
CA LEU A 101 -7.26 -17.01 1.96
C LEU A 101 -7.17 -18.51 2.12
N THR A 102 -8.24 -19.18 1.71
CA THR A 102 -8.33 -20.64 1.62
C THR A 102 -8.77 -21.07 0.20
N LYS A 103 -8.66 -22.36 -0.11
CA LYS A 103 -9.07 -22.91 -1.42
C LYS A 103 -10.54 -22.59 -1.74
N GLU A 104 -11.37 -22.58 -0.73
CA GLU A 104 -12.81 -22.31 -0.82
C GLU A 104 -13.12 -20.86 -1.23
N ASP A 105 -12.13 -19.99 -1.19
CA ASP A 105 -12.25 -18.59 -1.64
C ASP A 105 -12.01 -18.43 -3.14
N ILE A 106 -11.56 -19.49 -3.84
CA ILE A 106 -11.32 -19.49 -5.30
C ILE A 106 -12.55 -20.04 -6.03
N THR A 107 -13.02 -19.29 -7.02
CA THR A 107 -14.07 -19.74 -7.96
C THR A 107 -13.66 -19.31 -9.36
N GLY A 108 -13.26 -20.27 -10.21
CA GLY A 108 -12.61 -19.98 -11.48
C GLY A 108 -11.38 -19.07 -11.25
N ASN A 109 -11.31 -17.97 -11.98
CA ASN A 109 -10.21 -17.00 -11.81
C ASN A 109 -10.50 -15.93 -10.75
N SER A 110 -11.59 -16.04 -10.01
CA SER A 110 -11.99 -15.05 -8.98
C SER A 110 -11.60 -15.51 -7.59
N ILE A 111 -10.95 -14.64 -6.83
CA ILE A 111 -10.65 -14.84 -5.41
C ILE A 111 -11.53 -13.92 -4.58
N ARG A 112 -12.27 -14.51 -3.63
CA ARG A 112 -13.10 -13.78 -2.66
C ARG A 112 -12.28 -13.45 -1.43
N ILE A 113 -12.10 -12.15 -1.16
CA ILE A 113 -11.40 -11.65 0.03
C ILE A 113 -12.43 -11.33 1.10
N ARG A 114 -12.47 -12.11 2.17
CA ARG A 114 -13.46 -12.00 3.26
C ARG A 114 -12.84 -11.89 4.64
N GLU A 115 -11.61 -12.34 4.81
CA GLU A 115 -10.96 -12.46 6.09
C GLU A 115 -9.54 -11.90 6.08
N THR A 116 -9.03 -11.60 7.26
CA THR A 116 -7.67 -11.12 7.46
C THR A 116 -7.06 -11.81 8.66
N ARG A 117 -5.93 -12.49 8.50
CA ARG A 117 -5.15 -13.03 9.61
C ARG A 117 -4.16 -11.98 10.11
N VAL A 118 -4.23 -11.67 11.38
CA VAL A 118 -3.36 -10.69 12.04
C VAL A 118 -2.78 -11.26 13.32
N ARG A 119 -1.62 -10.74 13.72
CA ARG A 119 -1.05 -11.08 15.03
C ARG A 119 -1.91 -10.49 16.15
N GLY A 120 -2.45 -11.33 17.02
CA GLY A 120 -3.08 -10.95 18.28
C GLY A 120 -2.13 -11.13 19.47
N ARG A 121 -2.58 -10.83 20.68
CA ARG A 121 -1.79 -11.00 21.91
C ARG A 121 -1.42 -12.48 22.19
N LYS A 122 -2.27 -13.42 21.82
CA LYS A 122 -2.14 -14.86 22.07
C LYS A 122 -1.85 -15.70 20.82
N GLY A 123 -1.37 -15.08 19.72
CA GLY A 123 -1.11 -15.78 18.46
C GLY A 123 -1.81 -15.14 17.27
N ILE A 124 -1.96 -15.91 16.19
CA ILE A 124 -2.64 -15.44 14.97
C ILE A 124 -4.15 -15.46 15.21
N VAL A 125 -4.81 -14.35 14.92
CA VAL A 125 -6.26 -14.19 15.03
C VAL A 125 -6.82 -13.91 13.64
N THR A 126 -7.81 -14.69 13.23
CA THR A 126 -8.62 -14.40 12.05
C THR A 126 -9.65 -13.33 12.42
N LYS A 127 -9.66 -12.26 11.66
CA LYS A 127 -10.66 -11.18 11.79
C LYS A 127 -11.48 -11.12 10.52
N GLY A 128 -12.78 -11.09 10.68
CA GLY A 128 -13.69 -10.73 9.61
C GLY A 128 -13.42 -9.30 9.08
N PRO A 129 -14.01 -8.94 7.95
CA PRO A 129 -13.81 -7.62 7.36
C PRO A 129 -14.29 -6.53 8.33
N LYS A 130 -13.45 -5.52 8.57
CA LYS A 130 -13.79 -4.38 9.42
C LYS A 130 -15.00 -3.58 8.89
N THR A 131 -15.33 -3.73 7.63
CA THR A 131 -16.46 -3.08 6.93
C THR A 131 -16.86 -3.95 5.75
N GLN A 132 -18.13 -3.84 5.34
CA GLN A 132 -18.67 -4.54 4.18
C GLN A 132 -17.89 -4.24 2.89
N SER A 133 -17.29 -3.04 2.75
CA SER A 133 -16.40 -2.66 1.64
C SER A 133 -15.05 -3.38 1.63
N SER A 134 -14.71 -4.13 2.67
CA SER A 134 -13.49 -4.95 2.71
C SER A 134 -13.69 -6.34 2.09
N CYS A 135 -14.95 -6.78 1.95
CA CYS A 135 -15.33 -7.95 1.16
C CYS A 135 -15.30 -7.58 -0.32
N ARG A 136 -14.46 -8.23 -1.10
CA ARG A 136 -14.36 -7.99 -2.53
C ARG A 136 -13.92 -9.23 -3.29
N HIS A 137 -14.21 -9.27 -4.57
CA HIS A 137 -13.70 -10.25 -5.51
C HIS A 137 -12.59 -9.64 -6.34
N VAL A 138 -11.51 -10.39 -6.54
CA VAL A 138 -10.38 -10.00 -7.39
C VAL A 138 -10.18 -11.07 -8.44
N ILE A 139 -10.32 -10.68 -9.70
CA ILE A 139 -10.00 -11.56 -10.83
C ILE A 139 -8.48 -11.63 -10.98
N MET A 140 -7.94 -12.83 -10.94
CA MET A 140 -6.50 -13.08 -11.07
C MET A 140 -6.18 -13.62 -12.47
N PRO A 141 -4.95 -13.39 -12.96
CA PRO A 141 -4.47 -14.10 -14.13
C PRO A 141 -4.50 -15.62 -13.91
N GLU A 142 -4.82 -16.37 -14.96
CA GLU A 142 -4.97 -17.83 -14.88
C GLU A 142 -3.70 -18.53 -14.35
N PHE A 143 -2.51 -18.07 -14.78
CA PHE A 143 -1.24 -18.64 -14.31
C PHE A 143 -1.02 -18.51 -12.80
N VAL A 144 -1.64 -17.51 -12.16
CA VAL A 144 -1.62 -17.35 -10.69
C VAL A 144 -2.53 -18.38 -10.04
N ILE A 145 -3.74 -18.57 -10.60
CA ILE A 145 -4.71 -19.53 -10.05
C ILE A 145 -4.17 -20.96 -10.14
N ARG A 146 -3.51 -21.33 -11.23
CA ARG A 146 -2.90 -22.65 -11.43
C ARG A 146 -1.86 -23.00 -10.34
N LYS A 147 -1.23 -22.01 -9.70
CA LYS A 147 -0.30 -22.27 -8.56
C LYS A 147 -0.99 -22.83 -7.30
N PHE A 148 -2.31 -22.92 -7.31
CA PHE A 148 -3.13 -23.43 -6.21
C PHE A 148 -3.94 -24.69 -6.60
N ASP A 149 -3.70 -25.28 -7.77
CA ASP A 149 -4.45 -26.44 -8.25
C ASP A 149 -4.14 -27.70 -7.41
N ASP A 150 -2.94 -27.79 -6.84
CA ASP A 150 -2.50 -28.83 -5.94
C ASP A 150 -3.12 -28.79 -4.53
N ILE A 151 -3.89 -27.74 -4.24
CA ILE A 151 -4.53 -27.56 -2.93
C ILE A 151 -5.99 -28.00 -3.02
N GLU A 152 -6.34 -29.06 -2.33
CA GLU A 152 -7.73 -29.55 -2.27
C GLU A 152 -8.60 -28.70 -1.34
N SER A 153 -8.07 -28.32 -0.16
CA SER A 153 -8.78 -27.52 0.85
C SER A 153 -7.83 -26.77 1.77
N GLY A 154 -8.34 -25.77 2.49
CA GLY A 154 -7.60 -25.03 3.51
C GLY A 154 -6.71 -23.90 2.96
N PRO A 155 -5.70 -23.43 3.71
CA PRO A 155 -4.99 -22.19 3.42
C PRO A 155 -4.19 -22.25 2.11
N LEU A 156 -4.28 -21.17 1.30
CA LEU A 156 -3.53 -21.05 0.05
C LEU A 156 -2.02 -20.88 0.28
N VAL A 157 -1.62 -20.27 1.39
CA VAL A 157 -0.23 -20.05 1.76
C VAL A 157 0.02 -20.69 3.12
N LYS A 158 0.89 -21.70 3.14
CA LYS A 158 1.16 -22.53 4.34
C LYS A 158 2.28 -22.00 5.23
N MET A 159 3.05 -20.99 4.77
CA MET A 159 4.10 -20.36 5.58
C MET A 159 3.54 -19.46 6.69
N HIS A 160 4.34 -19.21 7.73
CA HIS A 160 3.95 -18.28 8.79
C HIS A 160 4.09 -16.81 8.34
N PRO A 161 3.12 -15.90 8.65
CA PRO A 161 3.18 -14.50 8.23
C PRO A 161 4.43 -13.72 8.67
N GLU A 162 5.03 -14.10 9.81
CA GLU A 162 6.27 -13.48 10.30
C GLU A 162 7.49 -13.91 9.49
N ASP A 163 7.52 -15.19 9.07
CA ASP A 163 8.62 -15.72 8.28
C ASP A 163 8.68 -15.06 6.89
N LEU A 164 7.51 -14.76 6.30
CA LEU A 164 7.46 -13.97 5.09
C LEU A 164 8.17 -12.63 5.29
N SER A 165 7.83 -11.88 6.34
CA SER A 165 8.42 -10.55 6.58
C SER A 165 9.90 -10.57 6.89
N LYS A 166 10.37 -11.61 7.62
CA LYS A 166 11.79 -11.80 7.96
C LYS A 166 12.62 -12.20 6.72
N ASN A 167 12.08 -13.11 5.91
CA ASN A 167 12.83 -13.72 4.82
C ASN A 167 12.73 -12.90 3.53
N PHE A 168 11.67 -12.10 3.33
CA PHE A 168 11.44 -11.33 2.12
C PHE A 168 12.64 -10.44 1.75
N LYS A 169 13.16 -9.69 2.72
CA LYS A 169 14.34 -8.83 2.48
C LYS A 169 15.61 -9.63 2.20
N LYS A 170 15.77 -10.81 2.82
CA LYS A 170 16.90 -11.69 2.51
C LYS A 170 16.84 -12.19 1.07
N VAL A 171 15.64 -12.58 0.63
CA VAL A 171 15.39 -13.02 -0.74
C VAL A 171 15.72 -11.92 -1.73
N LEU A 172 15.25 -10.68 -1.52
CA LEU A 172 15.57 -9.55 -2.40
C LEU A 172 17.09 -9.35 -2.53
N ARG A 173 17.82 -9.34 -1.40
CA ARG A 173 19.28 -9.22 -1.41
C ARG A 173 19.97 -10.36 -2.17
N SER A 174 19.55 -11.60 -1.90
CA SER A 174 20.11 -12.78 -2.58
C SER A 174 19.80 -12.81 -4.08
N ALA A 175 18.65 -12.28 -4.48
CA ALA A 175 18.28 -12.12 -5.88
C ALA A 175 18.93 -10.89 -6.54
N GLY A 176 19.66 -10.04 -5.81
CA GLY A 176 20.25 -8.80 -6.33
C GLY A 176 19.19 -7.79 -6.77
N ILE A 177 18.09 -7.68 -6.00
CA ILE A 177 16.98 -6.75 -6.22
C ILE A 177 17.04 -5.67 -5.13
N PRO A 178 16.79 -4.38 -5.45
CA PRO A 178 16.72 -3.33 -4.45
C PRO A 178 15.73 -3.66 -3.32
N GLU A 179 16.08 -3.30 -2.08
CA GLU A 179 15.22 -3.63 -0.94
C GLU A 179 13.93 -2.80 -0.95
N PHE A 180 12.81 -3.50 -0.87
CA PHE A 180 11.49 -2.93 -0.63
C PHE A 180 10.69 -3.81 0.35
N ARG A 181 9.58 -3.31 0.85
CA ARG A 181 8.75 -4.06 1.80
C ARG A 181 7.77 -4.94 1.04
N TYR A 182 7.39 -6.08 1.59
CA TYR A 182 6.34 -6.92 1.02
C TYR A 182 5.04 -6.14 0.72
N HIS A 183 4.71 -5.13 1.53
CA HIS A 183 3.54 -4.29 1.28
C HIS A 183 3.67 -3.42 0.01
N ASP A 184 4.88 -3.17 -0.43
CA ASP A 184 5.14 -2.35 -1.62
C ASP A 184 4.81 -3.10 -2.92
N LEU A 185 4.66 -4.45 -2.89
CA LEU A 185 4.06 -5.24 -3.98
C LEU A 185 2.63 -4.77 -4.32
N ARG A 186 1.88 -4.38 -3.31
CA ARG A 186 0.56 -3.81 -3.49
C ARG A 186 0.60 -2.38 -4.07
N HIS A 187 1.65 -1.63 -3.76
CA HIS A 187 1.90 -0.33 -4.38
C HIS A 187 2.31 -0.49 -5.84
N TYR A 188 3.16 -1.49 -6.15
CA TYR A 188 3.48 -1.88 -7.51
C TYR A 188 2.23 -2.12 -8.36
N THR A 189 1.31 -2.97 -7.91
CA THR A 189 0.03 -3.22 -8.65
C THR A 189 -0.72 -1.92 -8.93
N ALA A 190 -0.81 -1.04 -7.94
CA ALA A 190 -1.51 0.23 -8.09
C ALA A 190 -0.80 1.15 -9.10
N SER A 191 0.54 1.19 -9.08
CA SER A 191 1.34 1.97 -10.02
C SER A 191 1.18 1.46 -11.46
N ILE A 192 1.21 0.14 -11.66
CA ILE A 192 0.99 -0.47 -12.99
C ILE A 192 -0.42 -0.14 -13.52
N MET A 193 -1.45 -0.29 -12.69
CA MET A 193 -2.81 0.04 -13.09
C MET A 193 -2.96 1.52 -13.47
N HIS A 194 -2.28 2.41 -12.75
CA HIS A 194 -2.25 3.83 -13.08
C HIS A 194 -1.51 4.09 -14.41
N ALA A 195 -0.34 3.48 -14.61
CA ALA A 195 0.41 3.58 -15.87
C ALA A 195 -0.39 3.08 -17.09
N LEU A 196 -1.29 2.10 -16.86
CA LEU A 196 -2.26 1.62 -17.85
C LEU A 196 -3.50 2.52 -17.98
N ASN A 197 -3.53 3.71 -17.36
CA ASN A 197 -4.64 4.66 -17.35
C ASN A 197 -5.95 4.06 -16.81
N ILE A 198 -5.89 3.10 -15.89
CA ILE A 198 -7.07 2.56 -15.21
C ILE A 198 -7.60 3.64 -14.24
N PRO A 199 -8.89 4.01 -14.31
CA PRO A 199 -9.45 5.03 -13.42
C PRO A 199 -9.32 4.64 -11.93
N ASP A 200 -9.02 5.63 -11.08
CA ASP A 200 -8.77 5.45 -9.64
C ASP A 200 -9.85 4.62 -8.93
N GLN A 201 -11.12 4.77 -9.30
CA GLN A 201 -12.22 4.01 -8.72
C GLN A 201 -12.06 2.48 -8.87
N TYR A 202 -11.53 2.02 -10.02
CA TYR A 202 -11.29 0.59 -10.25
C TYR A 202 -10.05 0.11 -9.50
N ILE A 203 -9.00 0.94 -9.45
CA ILE A 203 -7.80 0.67 -8.66
C ILE A 203 -8.18 0.53 -7.18
N MET A 204 -8.96 1.49 -6.66
CA MET A 204 -9.47 1.48 -5.29
C MET A 204 -10.31 0.24 -5.00
N LYS A 205 -11.23 -0.13 -5.90
CA LYS A 205 -12.08 -1.31 -5.77
C LYS A 205 -11.24 -2.58 -5.71
N ARG A 206 -10.30 -2.78 -6.64
CA ARG A 206 -9.41 -3.95 -6.69
C ARG A 206 -8.59 -4.08 -5.41
N GLY A 207 -7.95 -3.01 -4.97
CA GLY A 207 -7.15 -3.01 -3.75
C GLY A 207 -7.95 -2.90 -2.44
N GLY A 208 -9.23 -2.52 -2.47
CA GLY A 208 -9.99 -2.23 -1.26
C GLY A 208 -9.47 -1.00 -0.51
N TRP A 209 -9.11 0.07 -1.22
CA TRP A 209 -8.79 1.37 -0.63
C TRP A 209 -10.06 2.19 -0.44
N LYS A 210 -10.17 2.88 0.69
CA LYS A 210 -11.33 3.72 1.02
C LYS A 210 -11.20 5.16 0.51
N SER A 211 -9.99 5.61 0.19
CA SER A 211 -9.75 6.95 -0.32
C SER A 211 -8.57 6.95 -1.30
N ASP A 212 -8.62 7.90 -2.23
CA ASP A 212 -7.59 8.16 -3.22
C ASP A 212 -6.31 8.79 -2.65
N LYS A 213 -6.37 9.34 -1.41
CA LYS A 213 -5.20 9.96 -0.75
C LYS A 213 -3.98 9.04 -0.68
N VAL A 214 -4.22 7.74 -0.45
CA VAL A 214 -3.14 6.75 -0.40
C VAL A 214 -2.59 6.47 -1.80
N LEU A 215 -3.47 6.35 -2.79
CA LEU A 215 -3.10 6.20 -4.19
C LEU A 215 -2.27 7.39 -4.65
N LYS A 216 -2.75 8.61 -4.50
CA LYS A 216 -2.05 9.85 -4.89
C LYS A 216 -0.66 9.97 -4.23
N LYS A 217 -0.50 9.47 -3.01
CA LYS A 217 0.81 9.44 -2.35
C LYS A 217 1.79 8.44 -2.99
N VAL A 218 1.30 7.30 -3.44
CA VAL A 218 2.09 6.27 -4.14
C VAL A 218 2.47 6.74 -5.54
N TYR A 219 1.54 7.39 -6.25
CA TYR A 219 1.74 7.84 -7.64
C TYR A 219 2.69 9.02 -7.78
N ARG A 220 2.94 9.82 -6.75
CA ARG A 220 3.82 10.98 -6.88
C ARG A 220 5.20 10.62 -7.45
N GLY A 221 5.78 9.49 -7.02
CA GLY A 221 7.05 9.03 -7.59
C GLY A 221 6.94 8.50 -9.04
N THR A 222 5.79 7.93 -9.40
CA THR A 222 5.54 7.41 -10.75
C THR A 222 5.17 8.54 -11.72
N ILE A 223 4.47 9.57 -11.25
CA ILE A 223 4.09 10.75 -12.04
C ILE A 223 5.33 11.51 -12.52
N GLU A 224 6.36 11.66 -11.69
CA GLU A 224 7.59 12.35 -12.07
C GLU A 224 8.32 11.63 -13.23
N SER A 225 8.32 10.29 -13.26
CA SER A 225 8.93 9.51 -14.35
C SER A 225 8.11 9.53 -15.66
N GLU A 226 6.81 9.70 -15.57
CA GLU A 226 5.88 9.74 -16.71
C GLU A 226 5.58 11.17 -17.18
N GLU A 227 5.93 12.20 -16.40
CA GLU A 227 5.61 13.61 -16.70
C GLU A 227 6.11 14.02 -18.07
N LYS A 228 7.32 13.61 -18.45
CA LYS A 228 7.89 13.90 -19.77
C LYS A 228 7.04 13.28 -20.89
N LYS A 229 6.65 12.02 -20.78
CA LYS A 229 5.82 11.35 -21.79
C LYS A 229 4.45 12.01 -21.95
N PHE A 230 3.82 12.41 -20.82
CA PHE A 230 2.54 13.11 -20.88
C PHE A 230 2.69 14.52 -21.47
N THR A 231 3.76 15.24 -21.12
CA THR A 231 4.08 16.54 -21.68
C THR A 231 4.29 16.45 -23.20
N ASP A 232 5.08 15.48 -23.67
CA ASP A 232 5.32 15.26 -25.09
C ASP A 232 4.01 14.94 -25.82
N LYS A 233 3.16 14.09 -25.28
CA LYS A 233 1.85 13.76 -25.86
C LYS A 233 0.90 14.96 -25.92
N ILE A 234 0.89 15.81 -24.88
CA ILE A 234 0.11 17.05 -24.86
C ILE A 234 0.60 18.00 -25.93
N ASN A 235 1.92 18.19 -26.02
CA ASN A 235 2.53 19.08 -27.00
C ASN A 235 2.31 18.59 -28.43
N GLU A 236 2.39 17.30 -28.67
CA GLU A 236 2.08 16.68 -29.96
C GLU A 236 0.63 16.96 -30.38
N HIS A 237 -0.33 16.77 -29.46
CA HIS A 237 -1.74 17.06 -29.71
C HIS A 237 -1.97 18.54 -30.08
N PHE A 238 -1.40 19.46 -29.31
CA PHE A 238 -1.53 20.90 -29.64
C PHE A 238 -0.85 21.27 -30.95
N THR A 239 0.28 20.66 -31.26
CA THR A 239 0.96 20.86 -32.54
C THR A 239 0.10 20.40 -33.73
N GLN A 240 -0.57 19.26 -33.60
CA GLN A 240 -1.48 18.73 -34.62
C GLN A 240 -2.67 19.67 -34.88
N ILE A 241 -3.27 20.24 -33.81
CA ILE A 241 -4.36 21.23 -33.94
C ILE A 241 -3.88 22.46 -34.78
N MET A 242 -2.72 23.01 -34.42
CA MET A 242 -2.20 24.19 -35.12
C MET A 242 -1.80 23.91 -36.56
N GLN A 243 -1.30 22.72 -36.87
CA GLN A 243 -1.00 22.32 -38.26
C GLN A 243 -2.26 22.15 -39.09
N HIS A 244 -3.36 21.71 -38.52
CA HIS A 244 -4.65 21.56 -39.21
C HIS A 244 -5.23 22.94 -39.59
N ASP A 245 -5.11 23.94 -38.73
CA ASP A 245 -5.58 25.32 -39.00
C ASP A 245 -4.75 25.99 -40.09
N MET A 246 -3.43 25.78 -40.13
CA MET A 246 -2.56 26.33 -41.15
C MET A 246 -2.80 25.78 -42.57
N GLN A 247 -3.38 24.57 -42.68
CA GLN A 247 -3.71 23.97 -43.98
C GLN A 247 -5.04 24.46 -44.57
N HIS A 248 -5.87 25.15 -43.76
CA HIS A 248 -7.17 25.66 -44.14
C HIS A 248 -7.23 27.17 -44.36
N GLU A 249 -6.10 27.90 -44.34
CA GLU A 249 -6.12 29.29 -44.78
C GLU A 249 -6.34 29.35 -46.31
N PRO A 250 -7.44 29.97 -46.77
CA PRO A 250 -7.66 30.17 -48.21
C PRO A 250 -6.55 31.09 -48.77
N LYS A 251 -5.83 30.61 -49.77
CA LYS A 251 -4.93 31.45 -50.57
C LYS A 251 -5.71 32.68 -51.01
N LYS A 252 -5.45 33.83 -50.39
CA LYS A 252 -5.96 35.10 -50.91
C LYS A 252 -5.36 35.33 -52.30
N ALA A 253 -6.25 35.37 -53.29
CA ALA A 253 -5.94 35.77 -54.66
C ALA A 253 -5.67 37.27 -54.75
#